data_a9f7c7f79bf38afbd07620a15eb2b856
#
_entry.id   a9f7c7f79bf38afbd07620a15eb2b856
#
_cell.length_a   1.000
_cell.length_b   1.000
_cell.length_c   1.000
_cell.angle_alpha   90.00
_cell.angle_beta   90.00
_cell.angle_gamma   90.00
#
_symmetry.space_group_name_H-M   'P 1'
#
loop_
_entity.id
_entity.type
_entity.pdbx_description
1 polymer ?
#
loop_
_entity_poly.entity_id
_entity_poly.type
_entity_poly.pdbx_seq_one_letter_code
_entity_poly.pdbx_strand_id
1 'polypeptide(L)'
;MNRAFMEAHGFGAREFGWLARISSWAVDGAHAASPKKTRKRRERSPADDADDDGAPRDGADVSAREKHELGGMAKTFLDVGRLRFLESLGFEGAVRGYCASELSPENRLLVVKKKRKN
;
A
#
# COMPACT_ATOMS: atom_id res chain seq x y z
N MET A 1 10.13 7.31 2.36
CA MET A 1 9.53 7.45 1.00
C MET A 1 10.61 7.82 0.01
N ASN A 2 10.66 7.15 -1.14
CA ASN A 2 11.56 7.55 -2.24
C ASN A 2 10.92 8.71 -3.03
N ARG A 3 11.19 9.94 -2.62
CA ARG A 3 10.60 11.13 -3.23
C ARG A 3 10.92 11.23 -4.73
N ALA A 4 12.18 11.02 -5.13
CA ALA A 4 12.59 11.10 -6.53
C ALA A 4 11.86 10.08 -7.41
N PHE A 5 11.66 8.85 -6.93
CA PHE A 5 10.88 7.83 -7.62
C PHE A 5 9.41 8.25 -7.77
N MET A 6 8.82 8.77 -6.72
CA MET A 6 7.42 9.21 -6.74
C MET A 6 7.21 10.37 -7.72
N GLU A 7 8.06 11.39 -7.66
CA GLU A 7 8.02 12.56 -8.54
C GLU A 7 8.22 12.18 -10.01
N ALA A 8 9.12 11.24 -10.31
CA ALA A 8 9.34 10.73 -11.67
C ALA A 8 8.10 10.05 -12.27
N HIS A 9 7.19 9.57 -11.43
CA HIS A 9 5.91 8.96 -11.84
C HIS A 9 4.71 9.89 -11.65
N GLY A 10 4.95 11.19 -11.40
CA GLY A 10 3.90 12.20 -11.24
C GLY A 10 3.16 12.16 -9.89
N PHE A 11 3.76 11.52 -8.86
CA PHE A 11 3.16 11.40 -7.54
C PHE A 11 3.85 12.35 -6.55
N GLY A 12 3.08 13.27 -5.95
CA GLY A 12 3.52 14.08 -4.82
C GLY A 12 3.20 13.44 -3.46
N ALA A 13 3.32 14.24 -2.41
CA ALA A 13 3.04 13.78 -1.04
C ALA A 13 1.56 13.40 -0.84
N ARG A 14 0.65 14.11 -1.48
CA ARG A 14 -0.80 13.86 -1.44
C ARG A 14 -1.15 12.51 -2.06
N GLU A 15 -0.66 12.27 -3.27
CA GLU A 15 -0.89 11.04 -4.01
C GLU A 15 -0.22 9.83 -3.31
N PHE A 16 0.92 10.05 -2.64
CA PHE A 16 1.52 9.02 -1.79
C PHE A 16 0.59 8.61 -0.64
N GLY A 17 -0.08 9.56 0.00
CA GLY A 17 -1.09 9.27 1.02
C GLY A 17 -2.23 8.40 0.48
N TRP A 18 -2.67 8.66 -0.74
CA TRP A 18 -3.69 7.84 -1.42
C TRP A 18 -3.19 6.44 -1.73
N LEU A 19 -1.97 6.30 -2.26
CA LEU A 19 -1.37 4.99 -2.53
C LEU A 19 -1.22 4.16 -1.26
N ALA A 20 -0.80 4.76 -0.15
CA ALA A 20 -0.69 4.10 1.13
C ALA A 20 -2.06 3.60 1.63
N ARG A 21 -3.10 4.41 1.48
CA ARG A 21 -4.49 4.03 1.82
C ARG A 21 -5.02 2.93 0.91
N ILE A 22 -4.84 3.04 -0.41
CA ILE A 22 -5.27 2.02 -1.37
C ILE A 22 -4.53 0.71 -1.15
N SER A 23 -3.25 0.73 -0.77
CA SER A 23 -2.48 -0.48 -0.51
C SER A 23 -3.04 -1.32 0.64
N SER A 24 -3.76 -0.71 1.60
CA SER A 24 -4.43 -1.43 2.68
C SER A 24 -5.60 -2.30 2.17
N TRP A 25 -6.18 -1.98 1.02
CA TRP A 25 -7.26 -2.77 0.44
C TRP A 25 -6.83 -4.18 0.04
N ALA A 26 -5.53 -4.40 -0.20
CA ALA A 26 -4.99 -5.73 -0.44
C ALA A 26 -5.13 -6.64 0.79
N VAL A 27 -5.16 -6.06 1.99
CA VAL A 27 -5.32 -6.77 3.27
C VAL A 27 -6.79 -6.98 3.59
N ASP A 28 -7.61 -5.94 3.43
CA ASP A 28 -9.03 -5.97 3.81
C ASP A 28 -9.85 -6.93 2.93
N GLY A 29 -9.48 -7.10 1.67
CA GLY A 29 -10.11 -8.05 0.75
C GLY A 29 -9.96 -9.51 1.17
N ALA A 30 -8.89 -9.87 1.86
CA ALA A 30 -8.67 -11.23 2.37
C ALA A 30 -9.57 -11.58 3.58
N HIS A 31 -10.09 -10.56 4.29
CA HIS A 31 -10.94 -10.73 5.48
C HIS A 31 -12.45 -10.58 5.17
N ALA A 32 -12.83 -10.35 3.92
CA ALA A 32 -14.24 -10.22 3.53
C ALA A 32 -15.08 -11.48 3.77
N ALA A 33 -14.46 -12.62 4.07
CA ALA A 33 -15.11 -13.88 4.40
C ALA A 33 -15.36 -14.08 5.91
N SER A 34 -14.89 -13.20 6.78
CA SER A 34 -15.15 -13.29 8.23
C SER A 34 -16.39 -12.48 8.59
N PRO A 35 -17.33 -13.03 9.40
CA PRO A 35 -18.51 -12.29 9.82
C PRO A 35 -18.06 -11.05 10.60
N LYS A 36 -18.49 -9.88 10.13
CA LYS A 36 -18.22 -8.58 10.76
C LYS A 36 -18.68 -8.65 12.22
N LYS A 37 -17.73 -8.71 13.16
CA LYS A 37 -18.01 -8.28 14.53
C LYS A 37 -18.40 -6.82 14.43
N THR A 38 -19.67 -6.53 14.70
CA THR A 38 -20.23 -5.17 14.79
C THR A 38 -19.37 -4.36 15.74
N ARG A 39 -18.42 -3.60 15.18
CA ARG A 39 -17.75 -2.55 15.94
C ARG A 39 -18.81 -1.54 16.32
N LYS A 40 -19.10 -1.42 17.63
CA LYS A 40 -19.91 -0.37 18.20
C LYS A 40 -19.50 0.96 17.57
N ARG A 41 -20.44 1.58 16.86
CA ARG A 41 -20.31 2.91 16.25
C ARG A 41 -19.84 3.87 17.34
N ARG A 42 -18.57 4.24 17.33
CA ARG A 42 -18.06 5.35 18.12
C ARG A 42 -18.72 6.60 17.57
N GLU A 43 -19.45 7.32 18.40
CA GLU A 43 -20.00 8.62 18.03
C GLU A 43 -18.84 9.51 17.57
N ARG A 44 -18.90 9.93 16.32
CA ARG A 44 -17.96 10.89 15.74
C ARG A 44 -18.17 12.23 16.40
N SER A 45 -17.10 12.77 16.98
CA SER A 45 -17.10 14.15 17.48
C SER A 45 -17.14 15.13 16.29
N PRO A 46 -17.87 16.26 16.38
CA PRO A 46 -18.02 17.21 15.27
C PRO A 46 -16.72 17.91 14.81
N ALA A 47 -15.62 17.69 15.50
CA ALA A 47 -14.33 18.32 15.23
C ALA A 47 -13.47 17.58 14.18
N ASP A 48 -13.90 16.37 13.72
CA ASP A 48 -13.10 15.53 12.81
C ASP A 48 -13.38 15.80 11.31
N ASP A 49 -14.18 16.80 10.97
CA ASP A 49 -14.60 17.09 9.59
C ASP A 49 -13.73 18.11 8.85
N ALA A 50 -12.55 18.49 9.39
CA ALA A 50 -11.80 19.64 8.88
C ALA A 50 -10.79 19.34 7.74
N ASP A 51 -10.52 18.06 7.41
CA ASP A 51 -9.55 17.71 6.35
C ASP A 51 -10.16 16.74 5.33
N ASP A 52 -11.18 17.21 4.58
CA ASP A 52 -11.58 16.57 3.32
C ASP A 52 -10.58 17.00 2.21
N ASP A 53 -9.41 16.35 2.20
CA ASP A 53 -8.37 16.55 1.18
C ASP A 53 -8.72 15.93 -0.19
N GLY A 54 -10.00 15.65 -0.44
CA GLY A 54 -10.50 15.08 -1.69
C GLY A 54 -10.00 13.64 -1.93
N ALA A 55 -9.63 12.93 -0.87
CA ALA A 55 -9.33 11.52 -0.97
C ALA A 55 -10.58 10.74 -1.42
N PRO A 56 -10.43 9.72 -2.27
CA PRO A 56 -11.55 8.88 -2.69
C PRO A 56 -12.26 8.33 -1.45
N ARG A 57 -13.50 8.77 -1.22
CA ARG A 57 -14.34 8.27 -0.13
C ARG A 57 -14.57 6.78 -0.38
N ASP A 58 -14.11 5.95 0.52
CA ASP A 58 -14.30 4.49 0.67
C ASP A 58 -14.70 3.64 -0.55
N GLY A 59 -14.50 4.13 -1.80
CA GLY A 59 -14.78 3.39 -3.02
C GLY A 59 -16.14 2.68 -2.99
N ALA A 60 -17.22 3.39 -2.61
CA ALA A 60 -18.56 2.80 -2.47
C ALA A 60 -19.02 2.08 -3.74
N ASP A 61 -18.52 2.52 -4.91
CA ASP A 61 -18.82 1.97 -6.22
C ASP A 61 -17.82 0.92 -6.72
N VAL A 62 -16.77 0.61 -5.92
CA VAL A 62 -15.71 -0.34 -6.29
C VAL A 62 -15.97 -1.66 -5.59
N SER A 63 -16.04 -2.75 -6.35
CA SER A 63 -16.25 -4.10 -5.80
C SER A 63 -15.07 -4.54 -4.92
N ALA A 64 -15.32 -5.48 -4.00
CA ALA A 64 -14.28 -6.03 -3.12
C ALA A 64 -13.11 -6.64 -3.90
N ARG A 65 -13.37 -7.26 -5.06
CA ARG A 65 -12.35 -7.80 -5.95
C ARG A 65 -11.48 -6.70 -6.54
N GLU A 66 -12.08 -5.65 -7.07
CA GLU A 66 -11.36 -4.51 -7.64
C GLU A 66 -10.52 -3.79 -6.58
N LYS A 67 -11.07 -3.62 -5.36
CA LYS A 67 -10.31 -3.08 -4.23
C LYS A 67 -9.08 -3.92 -3.93
N HIS A 68 -9.20 -5.23 -3.92
CA HIS A 68 -8.08 -6.15 -3.68
C HIS A 68 -7.03 -6.04 -4.79
N GLU A 69 -7.44 -6.01 -6.05
CA GLU A 69 -6.55 -5.86 -7.21
C GLU A 69 -5.81 -4.51 -7.18
N LEU A 70 -6.53 -3.40 -6.97
CA LEU A 70 -5.95 -2.06 -6.85
C LEU A 70 -5.00 -1.95 -5.66
N GLY A 71 -5.36 -2.53 -4.52
CA GLY A 71 -4.51 -2.59 -3.34
C GLY A 71 -3.20 -3.33 -3.61
N GLY A 72 -3.27 -4.46 -4.31
CA GLY A 72 -2.11 -5.23 -4.75
C GLY A 72 -1.19 -4.46 -5.69
N MET A 73 -1.77 -3.71 -6.63
CA MET A 73 -1.01 -2.84 -7.56
C MET A 73 -0.32 -1.69 -6.80
N ALA A 74 -1.03 -0.99 -5.91
CA ALA A 74 -0.47 0.08 -5.10
C ALA A 74 0.68 -0.42 -4.21
N LYS A 75 0.51 -1.59 -3.58
CA LYS A 75 1.54 -2.25 -2.78
C LYS A 75 2.78 -2.58 -3.61
N THR A 76 2.58 -3.14 -4.81
CA THR A 76 3.69 -3.44 -5.74
C THR A 76 4.46 -2.18 -6.12
N PHE A 77 3.76 -1.09 -6.44
CA PHE A 77 4.38 0.18 -6.78
C PHE A 77 5.23 0.74 -5.62
N LEU A 78 4.72 0.69 -4.39
CA LEU A 78 5.45 1.13 -3.21
C LEU A 78 6.68 0.26 -2.93
N ASP A 79 6.59 -1.06 -3.11
CA ASP A 79 7.71 -1.99 -2.92
C ASP A 79 8.81 -1.77 -3.98
N VAL A 80 8.44 -1.51 -5.22
CA VAL A 80 9.40 -1.12 -6.28
C VAL A 80 10.09 0.19 -5.93
N GLY A 81 9.35 1.18 -5.43
CA GLY A 81 9.91 2.45 -4.98
C GLY A 81 10.93 2.29 -3.85
N ARG A 82 10.68 1.38 -2.91
CA ARG A 82 11.62 1.03 -1.83
C ARG A 82 12.87 0.36 -2.38
N LEU A 83 12.71 -0.59 -3.30
CA LEU A 83 13.83 -1.28 -3.94
C LEU A 83 14.71 -0.29 -4.70
N ARG A 84 14.14 0.59 -5.50
CA ARG A 84 14.86 1.63 -6.25
C ARG A 84 15.64 2.59 -5.33
N PHE A 85 15.08 2.91 -4.17
CA PHE A 85 15.79 3.70 -3.18
C PHE A 85 17.04 2.97 -2.66
N LEU A 86 16.91 1.68 -2.32
CA LEU A 86 18.04 0.88 -1.84
C LEU A 86 19.11 0.68 -2.94
N GLU A 87 18.68 0.50 -4.19
CA GLU A 87 19.61 0.43 -5.33
C GLU A 87 20.42 1.73 -5.48
N SER A 88 19.80 2.90 -5.27
CA SER A 88 20.49 4.20 -5.29
C SER A 88 21.53 4.35 -4.17
N LEU A 89 21.40 3.59 -3.09
CA LEU A 89 22.35 3.54 -1.98
C LEU A 89 23.46 2.48 -2.17
N GLY A 90 23.49 1.82 -3.34
CA GLY A 90 24.52 0.82 -3.67
C GLY A 90 24.19 -0.59 -3.19
N PHE A 91 22.92 -0.88 -2.96
CA PHE A 91 22.42 -2.24 -2.75
C PHE A 91 21.93 -2.83 -4.08
N GLU A 92 21.88 -4.14 -4.16
CA GLU A 92 21.15 -4.87 -5.20
C GLU A 92 20.16 -5.81 -4.53
N GLY A 93 19.01 -6.03 -5.15
CA GLY A 93 18.01 -6.87 -4.52
C GLY A 93 16.79 -7.13 -5.37
N ALA A 94 15.82 -7.77 -4.75
CA ALA A 94 14.53 -8.07 -5.36
C ALA A 94 13.41 -8.13 -4.32
N VAL A 95 12.20 -7.88 -4.77
CA VAL A 95 10.98 -8.20 -4.02
C VAL A 95 10.65 -9.67 -4.29
N ARG A 96 10.50 -10.48 -3.25
CA ARG A 96 10.20 -11.91 -3.35
C ARG A 96 8.99 -12.27 -2.50
N GLY A 97 8.11 -13.10 -3.04
CA GLY A 97 7.07 -13.76 -2.27
C GLY A 97 7.67 -14.89 -1.41
N TYR A 98 7.21 -15.05 -0.19
CA TYR A 98 7.61 -16.16 0.70
C TYR A 98 6.47 -17.12 1.02
N CYS A 99 5.23 -16.74 0.75
CA CYS A 99 4.06 -17.60 0.84
C CYS A 99 2.98 -17.15 -0.16
N ALA A 100 1.94 -17.96 -0.30
CA ALA A 100 0.79 -17.60 -1.12
C ALA A 100 0.02 -16.42 -0.50
N SER A 101 -0.57 -15.56 -1.33
CA SER A 101 -1.34 -14.39 -0.89
C SER A 101 -2.56 -14.76 -0.04
N GLU A 102 -3.09 -15.96 -0.26
CA GLU A 102 -4.22 -16.53 0.50
C GLU A 102 -3.84 -16.85 1.95
N LEU A 103 -2.55 -17.15 2.20
CA LEU A 103 -2.03 -17.43 3.55
C LEU A 103 -1.70 -16.14 4.30
N SER A 104 -1.14 -15.17 3.61
CA SER A 104 -0.83 -13.86 4.17
C SER A 104 -0.86 -12.77 3.10
N PRO A 105 -1.64 -11.69 3.30
CA PRO A 105 -1.59 -10.53 2.41
C PRO A 105 -0.23 -9.81 2.47
N GLU A 106 0.53 -9.97 3.55
CA GLU A 106 1.91 -9.50 3.72
C GLU A 106 2.92 -10.58 3.28
N ASN A 107 2.76 -11.11 2.08
CA ASN A 107 3.51 -12.26 1.58
C ASN A 107 4.80 -11.90 0.83
N ARG A 108 5.26 -10.66 0.91
CA ARG A 108 6.44 -10.19 0.17
C ARG A 108 7.57 -9.79 1.09
N LEU A 109 8.78 -10.10 0.66
CA LEU A 109 10.03 -9.69 1.30
C LEU A 109 10.85 -8.85 0.33
N LEU A 110 11.45 -7.79 0.85
CA LEU A 110 12.47 -7.03 0.15
C LEU A 110 13.83 -7.58 0.57
N VAL A 111 14.46 -8.34 -0.33
CA VAL A 111 15.75 -8.99 -0.08
C VAL A 111 16.83 -8.18 -0.80
N VAL A 112 17.80 -7.65 -0.04
CA VAL A 112 18.87 -6.83 -0.57
C VAL A 112 20.23 -7.24 -0.03
N LYS A 113 21.27 -7.05 -0.84
CA LYS A 113 22.67 -7.19 -0.45
C LYS A 113 23.47 -5.99 -0.93
N LYS A 114 24.49 -5.62 -0.16
CA LYS A 114 25.40 -4.53 -0.55
C LYS A 114 26.23 -4.94 -1.77
N LYS A 115 26.27 -4.11 -2.80
CA LYS A 115 27.17 -4.34 -3.94
C LYS A 115 28.62 -4.33 -3.46
N ARG A 116 29.37 -5.35 -3.78
CA ARG A 116 30.82 -5.34 -3.56
C ARG A 116 31.43 -4.34 -4.53
N LYS A 117 32.18 -3.36 -4.01
CA LYS A 117 33.04 -2.54 -4.85
C LYS A 117 34.18 -3.45 -5.32
N ASN A 118 34.24 -3.68 -6.59
CA ASN A 118 35.44 -4.26 -7.21
C ASN A 118 36.54 -3.19 -7.29
#